data_779e5c1ca5985b9734f81fd0633860a6
#
_entry.id   779e5c1ca5985b9734f81fd0633860a6
#
_cell.length_a   1.000
_cell.length_b   1.000
_cell.length_c   1.000
_cell.angle_alpha   90.00
_cell.angle_beta   90.00
_cell.angle_gamma   90.00
#
_symmetry.space_group_name_H-M   'P 1'
#
loop_
_entity.id
_entity.type
_entity.pdbx_description
1 polymer ?
#
loop_
_entity_poly.entity_id
_entity_poly.type
_entity_poly.pdbx_seq_one_letter_code
_entity_poly.pdbx_strand_id
1 'polypeptide(L)'
;IDMLSVSGHKIHGPKGTGFLWVRDRVKVQPLMLGGGHQKGMRSGTENVPGAAGMAKAAEIEYTDFENKLEYLYGIRSYFIEEIEKLEGTVVNGGRSRGSLNRPAEDQQDACAAPHVVSVSFQDIRAEVLLHALEEAHVYVSSGSACSSNHPAISGTLKAIGVEKRYLDATVRFSFSFDTTKEEIDECVAQLSRLLPMLRRYTPGGRKRGGKRV
;
A
#
# COMPACT_ATOMS: atom_id res chain seq x y z
N ILE A 1 15.02 -17.77 0.96
CA ILE A 1 14.93 -16.76 2.05
C ILE A 1 15.74 -17.28 3.23
N ASP A 2 16.63 -16.46 3.79
CA ASP A 2 17.47 -16.83 4.94
C ASP A 2 16.94 -16.25 6.25
N MET A 3 16.28 -15.09 6.17
CA MET A 3 15.62 -14.43 7.29
C MET A 3 14.34 -13.75 6.82
N LEU A 4 13.29 -13.77 7.66
CA LEU A 4 12.03 -13.09 7.42
C LEU A 4 11.59 -12.36 8.68
N SER A 5 11.44 -11.04 8.60
CA SER A 5 10.89 -10.21 9.68
C SER A 5 9.42 -9.90 9.41
N VAL A 6 8.58 -10.13 10.41
CA VAL A 6 7.14 -9.88 10.33
C VAL A 6 6.72 -8.96 11.48
N SER A 7 5.91 -7.96 11.17
CA SER A 7 5.30 -7.06 12.17
C SER A 7 3.83 -7.45 12.35
N GLY A 8 3.42 -7.74 13.59
CA GLY A 8 2.08 -8.21 13.91
C GLY A 8 0.96 -7.28 13.41
N HIS A 9 1.14 -5.96 13.52
CA HIS A 9 0.15 -4.97 13.06
C HIS A 9 -0.05 -4.93 11.53
N LYS A 10 0.80 -5.60 10.75
CA LYS A 10 0.63 -5.74 9.29
C LYS A 10 -0.28 -6.90 8.89
N ILE A 11 -0.60 -7.76 9.84
CA ILE A 11 -1.53 -8.88 9.72
C ILE A 11 -2.67 -8.76 10.73
N HIS A 12 -3.10 -7.54 11.03
CA HIS A 12 -4.17 -7.20 11.97
C HIS A 12 -3.95 -7.67 13.42
N GLY A 13 -2.70 -8.01 13.77
CA GLY A 13 -2.29 -8.37 15.12
C GLY A 13 -1.94 -7.15 15.99
N PRO A 14 -1.63 -7.36 17.29
CA PRO A 14 -1.31 -6.29 18.21
C PRO A 14 -0.08 -5.48 17.79
N LYS A 15 -0.12 -4.16 18.02
CA LYS A 15 1.05 -3.28 17.83
C LYS A 15 2.15 -3.65 18.81
N GLY A 16 3.40 -3.43 18.43
CA GLY A 16 4.58 -3.74 19.26
C GLY A 16 4.96 -5.22 19.29
N THR A 17 4.29 -6.07 18.51
CA THR A 17 4.62 -7.48 18.35
C THR A 17 5.14 -7.79 16.95
N GLY A 18 5.96 -8.81 16.87
CA GLY A 18 6.52 -9.29 15.61
C GLY A 18 7.38 -10.51 15.85
N PHE A 19 7.83 -11.14 14.77
CA PHE A 19 8.79 -12.24 14.87
C PHE A 19 9.86 -12.11 13.78
N LEU A 20 11.01 -12.72 14.06
CA LEU A 20 12.06 -12.98 13.11
C LEU A 20 12.16 -14.49 12.88
N TRP A 21 11.88 -14.94 11.67
CA TRP A 21 12.21 -16.29 11.25
C TRP A 21 13.63 -16.30 10.70
N VAL A 22 14.40 -17.31 11.12
CA VAL A 22 15.79 -17.49 10.69
C VAL A 22 15.95 -18.94 10.21
N ARG A 23 16.48 -19.12 9.01
CA ARG A 23 16.75 -20.44 8.45
C ARG A 23 17.79 -21.17 9.30
N ASP A 24 17.63 -22.48 9.43
CA ASP A 24 18.65 -23.31 10.07
C ASP A 24 20.04 -23.07 9.46
N ARG A 25 21.05 -23.03 10.33
CA ARG A 25 22.47 -22.75 10.01
C ARG A 25 22.80 -21.28 9.70
N VAL A 26 21.85 -20.37 9.62
CA VAL A 26 22.13 -18.93 9.57
C VAL A 26 22.52 -18.46 10.98
N LYS A 27 23.72 -17.90 11.09
CA LYS A 27 24.23 -17.38 12.37
C LYS A 27 23.84 -15.91 12.51
N VAL A 28 23.12 -15.59 13.58
CA VAL A 28 22.76 -14.22 13.96
C VAL A 28 23.46 -13.90 15.27
N GLN A 29 24.17 -12.78 15.31
CA GLN A 29 24.78 -12.31 16.56
C GLN A 29 23.73 -11.57 17.39
N PRO A 30 23.48 -11.99 18.65
CA PRO A 30 22.57 -11.30 19.55
C PRO A 30 23.02 -9.87 19.83
N LEU A 31 22.09 -8.90 19.74
CA LEU A 31 22.35 -7.51 20.13
C LEU A 31 21.94 -7.23 21.57
N MET A 32 20.92 -7.93 22.07
CA MET A 32 20.43 -7.79 23.45
C MET A 32 20.83 -9.02 24.24
N LEU A 33 21.83 -8.86 25.07
CA LEU A 33 22.39 -9.91 25.93
C LEU A 33 21.65 -9.99 27.27
N GLY A 34 21.69 -11.13 27.95
CA GLY A 34 21.06 -11.36 29.24
C GLY A 34 20.67 -12.81 29.44
N GLY A 35 19.43 -13.09 29.84
CA GLY A 35 18.90 -14.45 30.01
C GLY A 35 18.77 -15.23 28.71
N GLY A 36 18.49 -16.54 28.79
CA GLY A 36 18.41 -17.45 27.64
C GLY A 36 17.15 -17.37 26.76
N HIS A 37 16.35 -16.29 26.87
CA HIS A 37 15.13 -16.13 26.12
C HIS A 37 15.38 -16.16 24.60
N GLN A 38 14.42 -16.67 23.83
CA GLN A 38 14.53 -16.84 22.38
C GLN A 38 15.81 -17.59 21.95
N LYS A 39 16.14 -18.66 22.67
CA LYS A 39 17.36 -19.46 22.46
C LYS A 39 18.65 -18.62 22.55
N GLY A 40 18.66 -17.60 23.42
CA GLY A 40 19.80 -16.69 23.59
C GLY A 40 19.91 -15.59 22.53
N MET A 41 19.03 -15.56 21.53
CA MET A 41 19.11 -14.58 20.46
C MET A 41 18.58 -13.20 20.85
N ARG A 42 17.60 -13.15 21.76
CA ARG A 42 17.01 -11.89 22.21
C ARG A 42 16.52 -12.04 23.65
N SER A 43 17.22 -11.44 24.58
CA SER A 43 16.87 -11.48 26.00
C SER A 43 15.74 -10.52 26.34
N GLY A 44 14.97 -10.87 27.34
CA GLY A 44 13.81 -10.14 27.85
C GLY A 44 12.58 -11.04 27.97
N THR A 45 11.76 -10.81 29.00
CA THR A 45 10.53 -11.56 29.25
C THR A 45 9.62 -11.51 28.02
N GLU A 46 9.12 -12.65 27.61
CA GLU A 46 8.23 -12.77 26.46
C GLU A 46 6.89 -12.06 26.69
N ASN A 47 6.46 -11.29 25.69
CA ASN A 47 5.13 -10.71 25.65
C ASN A 47 4.11 -11.78 25.22
N VAL A 48 3.75 -12.67 26.16
CA VAL A 48 2.84 -13.80 25.89
C VAL A 48 1.48 -13.37 25.35
N PRO A 49 0.80 -12.34 25.93
CA PRO A 49 -0.47 -11.86 25.35
C PRO A 49 -0.33 -11.35 23.94
N GLY A 50 0.72 -10.60 23.66
CA GLY A 50 1.00 -10.07 22.31
C GLY A 50 1.31 -11.18 21.31
N ALA A 51 2.08 -12.20 21.72
CA ALA A 51 2.39 -13.37 20.88
C ALA A 51 1.13 -14.17 20.57
N ALA A 52 0.27 -14.43 21.57
CA ALA A 52 -1.00 -15.12 21.40
C ALA A 52 -1.94 -14.34 20.45
N GLY A 53 -2.06 -13.02 20.62
CA GLY A 53 -2.86 -12.17 19.73
C GLY A 53 -2.33 -12.16 18.29
N MET A 54 -1.01 -12.14 18.11
CA MET A 54 -0.40 -12.22 16.79
C MET A 54 -0.59 -13.59 16.13
N ALA A 55 -0.50 -14.68 16.92
CA ALA A 55 -0.79 -16.03 16.41
C ALA A 55 -2.25 -16.16 15.96
N LYS A 56 -3.20 -15.61 16.75
CA LYS A 56 -4.61 -15.61 16.36
C LYS A 56 -4.87 -14.78 15.11
N ALA A 57 -4.23 -13.64 14.97
CA ALA A 57 -4.31 -12.83 13.76
C ALA A 57 -3.80 -13.61 12.53
N ALA A 58 -2.64 -14.26 12.65
CA ALA A 58 -2.11 -15.11 11.59
C ALA A 58 -3.07 -16.26 11.24
N GLU A 59 -3.65 -16.94 12.23
CA GLU A 59 -4.67 -17.98 12.01
C GLU A 59 -5.84 -17.44 11.19
N ILE A 60 -6.40 -16.28 11.57
CA ILE A 60 -7.52 -15.67 10.87
C ILE A 60 -7.14 -15.30 9.43
N GLU A 61 -5.98 -14.65 9.24
CA GLU A 61 -5.53 -14.20 7.93
C GLU A 61 -5.29 -15.36 6.95
N TYR A 62 -4.69 -16.46 7.42
CA TYR A 62 -4.32 -17.59 6.56
C TYR A 62 -5.37 -18.69 6.51
N THR A 63 -6.45 -18.64 7.30
CA THR A 63 -7.59 -19.53 7.13
C THR A 63 -8.31 -19.16 5.84
N ASP A 64 -8.56 -20.16 4.98
CA ASP A 64 -9.19 -20.00 3.66
C ASP A 64 -8.47 -18.99 2.75
N PHE A 65 -7.14 -18.98 2.82
CA PHE A 65 -6.30 -17.98 2.19
C PHE A 65 -6.51 -17.85 0.67
N GLU A 66 -6.68 -18.94 -0.04
CA GLU A 66 -6.85 -18.93 -1.51
C GLU A 66 -8.13 -18.17 -1.93
N ASN A 67 -9.25 -18.41 -1.25
CA ASN A 67 -10.51 -17.70 -1.54
C ASN A 67 -10.42 -16.22 -1.16
N LYS A 68 -9.78 -15.90 -0.03
CA LYS A 68 -9.50 -14.52 0.37
C LYS A 68 -8.61 -13.79 -0.63
N LEU A 69 -7.59 -14.46 -1.13
CA LEU A 69 -6.68 -13.93 -2.13
C LEU A 69 -7.42 -13.65 -3.44
N GLU A 70 -8.27 -14.57 -3.89
CA GLU A 70 -9.11 -14.38 -5.07
C GLU A 70 -10.06 -13.19 -4.91
N TYR A 71 -10.71 -13.10 -3.75
CA TYR A 71 -11.55 -11.95 -3.40
C TYR A 71 -10.80 -10.62 -3.50
N LEU A 72 -9.60 -10.53 -2.91
CA LEU A 72 -8.79 -9.31 -2.98
C LEU A 72 -8.39 -8.94 -4.41
N TYR A 73 -8.07 -9.92 -5.25
CA TYR A 73 -7.83 -9.63 -6.67
C TYR A 73 -9.09 -9.13 -7.37
N GLY A 74 -10.27 -9.64 -7.00
CA GLY A 74 -11.56 -9.15 -7.48
C GLY A 74 -11.82 -7.69 -7.08
N ILE A 75 -11.61 -7.35 -5.80
CA ILE A 75 -11.72 -5.96 -5.29
C ILE A 75 -10.72 -5.04 -5.98
N ARG A 76 -9.48 -5.48 -6.12
CA ARG A 76 -8.43 -4.73 -6.80
C ARG A 76 -8.79 -4.42 -8.25
N SER A 77 -9.23 -5.42 -8.99
CA SER A 77 -9.61 -5.27 -10.40
C SER A 77 -10.80 -4.33 -10.55
N TYR A 78 -11.82 -4.49 -9.71
CA TYR A 78 -12.98 -3.61 -9.68
C TYR A 78 -12.58 -2.16 -9.39
N PHE A 79 -11.73 -1.92 -8.39
CA PHE A 79 -11.23 -0.57 -8.11
C PHE A 79 -10.48 0.04 -9.31
N ILE A 80 -9.62 -0.74 -9.98
CA ILE A 80 -8.88 -0.26 -11.15
C ILE A 80 -9.84 0.11 -12.30
N GLU A 81 -10.84 -0.72 -12.58
CA GLU A 81 -11.85 -0.46 -13.60
C GLU A 81 -12.63 0.83 -13.33
N GLU A 82 -13.01 1.06 -12.06
CA GLU A 82 -13.77 2.25 -11.68
C GLU A 82 -12.89 3.52 -11.66
N ILE A 83 -11.66 3.44 -11.14
CA ILE A 83 -10.77 4.61 -11.07
C ILE A 83 -10.31 5.08 -12.45
N GLU A 84 -10.14 4.18 -13.41
CA GLU A 84 -9.73 4.51 -14.78
C GLU A 84 -10.81 5.24 -15.59
N LYS A 85 -12.06 5.22 -15.14
CA LYS A 85 -13.13 6.06 -15.71
C LYS A 85 -12.96 7.55 -15.38
N LEU A 86 -12.17 7.87 -14.36
CA LEU A 86 -11.92 9.25 -13.95
C LEU A 86 -10.80 9.86 -14.79
N GLU A 87 -11.08 10.98 -15.44
CA GLU A 87 -10.11 11.67 -16.28
C GLU A 87 -8.83 12.06 -15.50
N GLY A 88 -7.67 11.87 -16.12
CA GLY A 88 -6.37 12.27 -15.56
C GLY A 88 -5.90 11.40 -14.40
N THR A 89 -6.34 10.16 -14.34
CA THR A 89 -5.83 9.13 -13.42
C THR A 89 -4.86 8.20 -14.16
N VAL A 90 -3.83 7.73 -13.47
CA VAL A 90 -2.86 6.76 -13.98
C VAL A 90 -2.58 5.72 -12.91
N VAL A 91 -2.91 4.47 -13.16
CA VAL A 91 -2.56 3.34 -12.28
C VAL A 91 -1.09 2.97 -12.50
N ASN A 92 -0.30 2.97 -11.43
CA ASN A 92 1.11 2.66 -11.46
C ASN A 92 1.37 1.18 -11.13
N GLY A 93 2.35 0.58 -11.83
CA GLY A 93 2.75 -0.82 -11.62
C GLY A 93 1.89 -1.84 -12.34
N GLY A 94 2.04 -3.13 -11.97
CA GLY A 94 1.34 -4.24 -12.63
C GLY A 94 -0.17 -4.23 -12.38
N ARG A 95 -0.91 -4.68 -13.39
CA ARG A 95 -2.38 -4.73 -13.36
C ARG A 95 -2.91 -6.12 -13.05
N SER A 96 -2.20 -7.15 -13.44
CA SER A 96 -2.69 -8.54 -13.39
C SER A 96 -2.13 -9.34 -12.20
N ARG A 97 -2.84 -10.42 -11.90
CA ARG A 97 -2.35 -11.49 -11.03
C ARG A 97 -1.19 -12.18 -11.75
N GLY A 98 0.05 -11.88 -11.35
CA GLY A 98 1.21 -12.58 -11.88
C GLY A 98 1.17 -14.06 -11.48
N SER A 99 1.46 -14.97 -12.42
CA SER A 99 1.71 -16.37 -12.08
C SER A 99 3.09 -16.48 -11.43
N LEU A 100 3.14 -17.02 -10.22
CA LEU A 100 4.41 -17.33 -9.53
C LEU A 100 5.29 -18.33 -10.32
N ASN A 101 4.73 -18.97 -11.35
CA ASN A 101 5.38 -19.99 -12.16
C ASN A 101 5.75 -19.53 -13.58
N ARG A 102 5.68 -18.22 -13.90
CA ARG A 102 6.13 -17.71 -15.21
C ARG A 102 7.64 -17.45 -15.22
N PRO A 103 8.36 -17.76 -16.32
CA PRO A 103 9.73 -17.36 -16.51
C PRO A 103 9.90 -15.84 -16.43
N ALA A 104 11.05 -15.37 -15.92
CA ALA A 104 11.32 -13.93 -15.72
C ALA A 104 11.23 -13.08 -17.01
N GLU A 105 11.32 -13.70 -18.16
CA GLU A 105 11.27 -13.07 -19.49
C GLU A 105 9.86 -12.62 -19.89
N ASP A 106 8.80 -13.24 -19.31
CA ASP A 106 7.40 -12.89 -19.54
C ASP A 106 6.80 -11.94 -18.47
N GLN A 107 7.64 -11.40 -17.59
CA GLN A 107 7.23 -10.58 -16.44
C GLN A 107 7.02 -9.10 -16.76
N GLN A 108 6.73 -8.73 -18.00
CA GLN A 108 6.31 -7.34 -18.32
C GLN A 108 4.99 -6.96 -17.63
N ASP A 109 4.17 -7.94 -17.24
CA ASP A 109 3.08 -7.78 -16.27
C ASP A 109 3.57 -8.17 -14.88
N ALA A 110 4.25 -7.25 -14.22
CA ALA A 110 4.74 -7.46 -12.86
C ALA A 110 3.62 -7.95 -11.93
N CYS A 111 3.90 -8.99 -11.12
CA CYS A 111 3.01 -9.44 -10.06
C CYS A 111 2.61 -8.27 -9.18
N ALA A 112 1.35 -7.91 -9.21
CA ALA A 112 0.82 -6.86 -8.35
C ALA A 112 0.35 -7.45 -7.02
N ALA A 113 0.67 -6.80 -5.92
CA ALA A 113 0.10 -7.13 -4.62
C ALA A 113 -1.41 -6.86 -4.64
N PRO A 114 -2.27 -7.82 -4.26
CA PRO A 114 -3.72 -7.69 -4.40
C PRO A 114 -4.31 -6.58 -3.51
N HIS A 115 -3.68 -6.31 -2.38
CA HIS A 115 -4.16 -5.39 -1.35
C HIS A 115 -3.68 -3.94 -1.51
N VAL A 116 -2.96 -3.60 -2.60
CA VAL A 116 -2.41 -2.25 -2.80
C VAL A 116 -2.54 -1.82 -4.24
N VAL A 117 -3.05 -0.59 -4.45
CA VAL A 117 -3.06 0.08 -5.75
C VAL A 117 -2.45 1.48 -5.60
N SER A 118 -1.50 1.79 -6.45
CA SER A 118 -0.87 3.12 -6.54
C SER A 118 -1.46 3.87 -7.72
N VAL A 119 -2.04 5.05 -7.47
CA VAL A 119 -2.70 5.88 -8.50
C VAL A 119 -2.13 7.27 -8.48
N SER A 120 -1.74 7.76 -9.64
CA SER A 120 -1.33 9.15 -9.86
C SER A 120 -2.50 9.98 -10.40
N PHE A 121 -2.64 11.22 -9.91
CA PHE A 121 -3.71 12.14 -10.27
C PHE A 121 -3.14 13.38 -10.93
N GLN A 122 -3.42 13.57 -12.21
CA GLN A 122 -2.90 14.72 -12.98
C GLN A 122 -3.30 16.04 -12.33
N ASP A 123 -2.33 16.95 -12.23
CA ASP A 123 -2.49 18.32 -11.74
C ASP A 123 -3.03 18.46 -10.31
N ILE A 124 -2.82 17.44 -9.47
CA ILE A 124 -3.20 17.46 -8.04
C ILE A 124 -2.02 16.94 -7.21
N ARG A 125 -1.62 17.68 -6.17
CA ARG A 125 -0.64 17.18 -5.20
C ARG A 125 -1.27 16.12 -4.32
N ALA A 126 -0.55 15.02 -4.10
CA ALA A 126 -1.02 13.88 -3.31
C ALA A 126 -1.45 14.28 -1.88
N GLU A 127 -0.72 15.19 -1.25
CA GLU A 127 -1.02 15.69 0.09
C GLU A 127 -2.37 16.43 0.16
N VAL A 128 -2.67 17.26 -0.85
CA VAL A 128 -3.94 17.97 -0.95
C VAL A 128 -5.11 17.01 -1.15
N LEU A 129 -4.93 16.01 -2.02
CA LEU A 129 -5.94 14.99 -2.26
C LEU A 129 -6.16 14.11 -1.02
N LEU A 130 -5.07 13.75 -0.30
CA LEU A 130 -5.13 12.96 0.92
C LEU A 130 -6.01 13.64 1.97
N HIS A 131 -5.78 14.91 2.26
CA HIS A 131 -6.57 15.66 3.25
C HIS A 131 -8.03 15.85 2.79
N ALA A 132 -8.27 16.07 1.50
CA ALA A 132 -9.62 16.19 0.98
C ALA A 132 -10.42 14.86 1.06
N LEU A 133 -9.74 13.72 0.90
CA LEU A 133 -10.33 12.40 1.08
C LEU A 133 -10.54 12.09 2.57
N GLU A 134 -9.62 12.48 3.44
CA GLU A 134 -9.73 12.33 4.89
C GLU A 134 -10.98 13.06 5.44
N GLU A 135 -11.24 14.29 4.97
CA GLU A 135 -12.48 15.04 5.28
C GLU A 135 -13.75 14.32 4.78
N ALA A 136 -13.63 13.50 3.75
CA ALA A 136 -14.70 12.64 3.24
C ALA A 136 -14.69 11.24 3.86
N HIS A 137 -13.95 11.03 4.95
CA HIS A 137 -13.78 9.75 5.65
C HIS A 137 -13.18 8.61 4.81
N VAL A 138 -12.43 8.95 3.76
CA VAL A 138 -11.66 8.00 2.94
C VAL A 138 -10.18 8.13 3.29
N TYR A 139 -9.63 7.11 3.96
CA TYR A 139 -8.27 7.12 4.47
C TYR A 139 -7.32 6.43 3.50
N VAL A 140 -6.37 7.19 2.98
CA VAL A 140 -5.37 6.75 1.99
C VAL A 140 -3.96 7.12 2.45
N SER A 141 -2.94 6.76 1.68
CA SER A 141 -1.55 7.15 2.00
C SER A 141 -0.90 7.86 0.83
N SER A 142 -0.14 8.90 1.12
CA SER A 142 0.76 9.56 0.15
C SER A 142 2.22 9.28 0.50
N GLY A 143 3.05 8.98 -0.50
CA GLY A 143 4.47 8.72 -0.30
C GLY A 143 4.76 7.48 0.56
N SER A 144 5.90 7.47 1.28
CA SER A 144 6.18 6.48 2.31
C SER A 144 5.66 6.98 3.66
N ALA A 145 4.86 6.16 4.35
CA ALA A 145 4.33 6.48 5.69
C ALA A 145 5.45 6.78 6.73
N CYS A 146 6.68 6.37 6.45
CA CYS A 146 7.84 6.56 7.34
C CYS A 146 8.61 7.87 7.10
N SER A 147 8.34 8.61 6.03
CA SER A 147 9.06 9.86 5.67
C SER A 147 8.19 11.11 5.79
N SER A 148 7.17 11.09 6.64
CA SER A 148 6.26 12.21 6.89
C SER A 148 6.94 13.51 7.35
N ASN A 149 8.17 13.43 7.88
CA ASN A 149 8.93 14.61 8.33
C ASN A 149 9.84 15.24 7.25
N HIS A 150 9.96 14.60 6.08
CA HIS A 150 10.70 15.17 4.94
C HIS A 150 9.95 14.83 3.65
N PRO A 151 9.50 15.82 2.87
CA PRO A 151 8.84 15.60 1.59
C PRO A 151 9.87 15.11 0.55
N ALA A 152 10.30 13.87 0.70
CA ALA A 152 11.21 13.25 -0.25
C ALA A 152 10.40 12.53 -1.33
N ILE A 153 10.76 12.82 -2.58
CA ILE A 153 10.21 12.10 -3.73
C ILE A 153 10.45 10.59 -3.55
N SER A 154 9.38 9.80 -3.68
CA SER A 154 9.44 8.35 -3.51
C SER A 154 10.47 7.70 -4.43
N GLY A 155 11.49 7.06 -3.83
CA GLY A 155 12.47 6.26 -4.56
C GLY A 155 11.84 5.10 -5.32
N THR A 156 10.78 4.50 -4.75
CA THR A 156 10.02 3.41 -5.39
C THR A 156 9.33 3.88 -6.67
N LEU A 157 8.63 5.03 -6.63
CA LEU A 157 7.96 5.56 -7.81
C LEU A 157 8.96 5.90 -8.93
N LYS A 158 10.14 6.42 -8.57
CA LYS A 158 11.22 6.63 -9.54
C LYS A 158 11.74 5.33 -10.13
N ALA A 159 11.95 4.31 -9.29
CA ALA A 159 12.50 3.03 -9.72
C ALA A 159 11.57 2.27 -10.68
N ILE A 160 10.24 2.39 -10.49
CA ILE A 160 9.25 1.81 -11.40
C ILE A 160 8.93 2.70 -12.62
N GLY A 161 9.66 3.80 -12.81
CA GLY A 161 9.56 4.64 -14.00
C GLY A 161 8.37 5.60 -14.05
N VAL A 162 7.78 5.95 -12.89
CA VAL A 162 6.70 6.95 -12.86
C VAL A 162 7.23 8.30 -13.33
N GLU A 163 6.53 8.95 -14.26
CA GLU A 163 6.91 10.25 -14.79
C GLU A 163 7.08 11.30 -13.70
N LYS A 164 8.07 12.19 -13.85
CA LYS A 164 8.42 13.20 -12.84
C LYS A 164 7.23 14.03 -12.37
N ARG A 165 6.29 14.37 -13.27
CA ARG A 165 5.08 15.17 -12.95
C ARG A 165 4.10 14.46 -12.02
N TYR A 166 4.20 13.14 -11.88
CA TYR A 166 3.32 12.34 -11.04
C TYR A 166 3.93 11.93 -9.70
N LEU A 167 5.24 12.20 -9.48
CA LEU A 167 5.93 11.72 -8.28
C LEU A 167 5.39 12.30 -6.98
N ASP A 168 4.87 13.53 -7.02
CA ASP A 168 4.19 14.20 -5.89
C ASP A 168 2.65 14.19 -5.99
N ALA A 169 2.13 13.51 -7.02
CA ALA A 169 0.71 13.42 -7.35
C ALA A 169 0.16 11.99 -7.14
N THR A 170 0.89 11.12 -6.45
CA THR A 170 0.57 9.70 -6.33
C THR A 170 0.07 9.35 -4.94
N VAL A 171 -1.09 8.69 -4.90
CA VAL A 171 -1.74 8.19 -3.69
C VAL A 171 -1.81 6.66 -3.74
N ARG A 172 -1.63 6.02 -2.58
CA ARG A 172 -1.75 4.58 -2.40
C ARG A 172 -3.06 4.23 -1.72
N PHE A 173 -3.84 3.41 -2.38
CA PHE A 173 -5.04 2.77 -1.84
C PHE A 173 -4.67 1.39 -1.31
N SER A 174 -5.22 1.00 -0.17
CA SER A 174 -4.96 -0.29 0.47
C SER A 174 -6.28 -0.95 0.83
N PHE A 175 -6.40 -2.24 0.57
CA PHE A 175 -7.59 -3.05 0.77
C PHE A 175 -7.32 -4.15 1.79
N SER A 176 -8.38 -4.62 2.44
CA SER A 176 -8.38 -5.81 3.28
C SER A 176 -9.39 -6.84 2.75
N PHE A 177 -9.46 -7.99 3.39
CA PHE A 177 -10.49 -9.00 3.10
C PHE A 177 -11.91 -8.53 3.47
N ASP A 178 -12.03 -7.45 4.27
CA ASP A 178 -13.30 -6.87 4.67
C ASP A 178 -13.74 -5.71 3.76
N THR A 179 -12.86 -5.27 2.84
CA THR A 179 -13.18 -4.17 1.91
C THR A 179 -14.28 -4.60 0.95
N THR A 180 -15.35 -3.83 0.85
CA THR A 180 -16.51 -4.14 0.01
C THR A 180 -16.51 -3.33 -1.30
N LYS A 181 -17.35 -3.73 -2.26
CA LYS A 181 -17.55 -2.97 -3.50
C LYS A 181 -18.23 -1.63 -3.23
N GLU A 182 -19.14 -1.59 -2.29
CA GLU A 182 -19.85 -0.38 -1.86
C GLU A 182 -18.88 0.68 -1.30
N GLU A 183 -17.86 0.26 -0.55
CA GLU A 183 -16.79 1.16 -0.09
C GLU A 183 -15.93 1.67 -1.25
N ILE A 184 -15.67 0.84 -2.26
CA ILE A 184 -15.00 1.25 -3.49
C ILE A 184 -15.84 2.29 -4.25
N ASP A 185 -17.14 2.03 -4.41
CA ASP A 185 -18.06 2.94 -5.10
C ASP A 185 -18.12 4.30 -4.41
N GLU A 186 -18.21 4.32 -3.09
CA GLU A 186 -18.17 5.56 -2.30
C GLU A 186 -16.83 6.29 -2.49
N CYS A 187 -15.71 5.59 -2.42
CA CYS A 187 -14.39 6.17 -2.64
C CYS A 187 -14.29 6.83 -4.03
N VAL A 188 -14.74 6.13 -5.08
CA VAL A 188 -14.72 6.64 -6.47
C VAL A 188 -15.68 7.81 -6.64
N ALA A 189 -16.86 7.79 -6.00
CA ALA A 189 -17.81 8.89 -6.00
C ALA A 189 -17.20 10.15 -5.36
N GLN A 190 -16.51 10.02 -4.22
CA GLN A 190 -15.80 11.13 -3.59
C GLN A 190 -14.68 11.68 -4.47
N LEU A 191 -13.88 10.80 -5.09
CA LEU A 191 -12.86 11.21 -6.05
C LEU A 191 -13.46 11.96 -7.24
N SER A 192 -14.55 11.46 -7.83
CA SER A 192 -15.26 12.11 -8.95
C SER A 192 -15.70 13.53 -8.61
N ARG A 193 -16.14 13.77 -7.37
CA ARG A 193 -16.53 15.07 -6.85
C ARG A 193 -15.33 15.99 -6.58
N LEU A 194 -14.28 15.47 -5.96
CA LEU A 194 -13.13 16.23 -5.48
C LEU A 194 -12.14 16.63 -6.59
N LEU A 195 -11.86 15.72 -7.53
CA LEU A 195 -10.82 15.94 -8.54
C LEU A 195 -11.06 17.21 -9.39
N PRO A 196 -12.27 17.47 -9.94
CA PRO A 196 -12.52 18.68 -10.72
C PRO A 196 -12.37 19.96 -9.88
N MET A 197 -12.74 19.92 -8.61
CA MET A 197 -12.62 21.04 -7.69
C MET A 197 -11.15 21.34 -7.39
N LEU A 198 -10.37 20.34 -7.00
CA LEU A 198 -8.96 20.48 -6.61
C LEU A 198 -8.09 20.97 -7.78
N ARG A 199 -8.34 20.49 -8.99
CA ARG A 199 -7.63 20.93 -10.21
C ARG A 199 -7.76 22.42 -10.49
N ARG A 200 -8.85 23.06 -10.09
CA ARG A 200 -9.06 24.52 -10.27
C ARG A 200 -8.13 25.36 -9.41
N TYR A 201 -7.67 24.83 -8.28
CA TYR A 201 -6.85 25.56 -7.30
C TYR A 201 -5.35 25.25 -7.41
N THR A 202 -4.97 24.33 -8.31
CA THR A 202 -3.54 24.00 -8.48
C THR A 202 -2.85 25.08 -9.32
N PRO A 203 -1.71 25.66 -8.84
CA PRO A 203 -0.94 26.64 -9.62
C PRO A 203 -0.42 25.98 -10.91
N GLY A 204 -0.98 26.32 -12.03
CA GLY A 204 -0.69 25.73 -13.37
C GLY A 204 -1.91 25.34 -14.18
N GLY A 205 -3.07 25.16 -13.54
CA GLY A 205 -4.35 24.77 -14.18
C GLY A 205 -5.08 25.90 -14.91
N ARG A 206 -4.52 27.11 -15.00
CA ARG A 206 -5.09 28.14 -15.89
C ARG A 206 -4.82 27.76 -17.35
N LYS A 207 -5.80 27.14 -17.99
CA LYS A 207 -5.84 27.11 -19.47
C LYS A 207 -5.57 28.54 -19.99
N ARG A 208 -4.47 28.71 -20.70
CA ARG A 208 -4.25 29.88 -21.58
C ARG A 208 -5.31 29.83 -22.68
N GLY A 209 -6.52 30.22 -22.35
CA GLY A 209 -7.62 30.37 -23.27
C GLY A 209 -8.05 31.83 -23.27
N GLY A 210 -7.73 32.55 -24.32
CA GLY A 210 -8.21 33.90 -24.56
C GLY A 210 -7.20 34.74 -25.30
N LYS A 211 -7.04 34.53 -26.61
CA LYS A 211 -6.59 35.59 -27.49
C LYS A 211 -7.56 36.75 -27.34
N ARG A 212 -7.08 37.87 -26.80
CA ARG A 212 -7.75 39.16 -27.03
C ARG A 212 -7.44 39.59 -28.44
N VAL A 213 -8.48 39.78 -29.22
CA VAL A 213 -8.52 40.55 -30.48
C VAL A 213 -8.38 42.03 -30.13
#